data_530d383afff046ca9f312d6fc3b489b6
#
_entry.id   530d383afff046ca9f312d6fc3b489b6
#
_cell.length_a   1.000
_cell.length_b   1.000
_cell.length_c   1.000
_cell.angle_alpha   90.00
_cell.angle_beta   90.00
_cell.angle_gamma   90.00
#
_symmetry.space_group_name_H-M   'P 1'
#
loop_
_entity.id
_entity.type
_entity.pdbx_description
1 polymer ?
#
loop_
_entity_poly.entity_id
_entity_poly.type
_entity_poly.pdbx_seq_one_letter_code
_entity_poly.pdbx_strand_id
1 'polypeptide(L)'
;MKAIRVHEFGDPEVLQLDEVADLTPGPGQVVVRMHAAGVNPVETYIRSGIYPKPPTPYTPGSDGAGAVEAVGGGVSRVAVGDRVYIAGSLSGTYAEQALCTENQVHSLAERAAFAQGAAIFVPYATAYQALFHCGHAAPGETLFVHGASGGVGIAGVQLARAAGMTVIGTASTERGRQLVAEQGAQHVVDHSAPSYLEEAKTLAGEYGVDVILEMLANVNLGKDIDLLAMRGRVVVIGNRGEKNQGTVEINPRAAMMRDASIIGMTLRNATPQDLVRIHASLVTGLANGTLQPVIGQEFPLAEAAQAHRAVSGEKAYGKVVLVP
;
A
#
# COMPACT_ATOMS: atom_id res chain seq x y z
N MET A 1 -5.53 -5.56 -27.46
CA MET A 1 -6.03 -5.19 -26.14
C MET A 1 -5.83 -3.69 -25.86
N LYS A 2 -6.64 -3.12 -24.98
CA LYS A 2 -6.45 -1.73 -24.50
C LYS A 2 -5.49 -1.70 -23.32
N ALA A 3 -4.60 -0.68 -23.29
CA ALA A 3 -3.67 -0.44 -22.20
C ALA A 3 -3.39 1.06 -22.03
N ILE A 4 -3.19 1.50 -20.81
CA ILE A 4 -2.67 2.84 -20.54
C ILE A 4 -1.18 2.86 -20.86
N ARG A 5 -0.77 3.84 -21.66
CA ARG A 5 0.63 4.03 -22.05
C ARG A 5 1.12 5.41 -21.61
N VAL A 6 2.35 5.45 -21.14
CA VAL A 6 3.09 6.68 -20.84
C VAL A 6 4.20 6.81 -21.87
N HIS A 7 4.03 7.74 -22.82
CA HIS A 7 4.98 8.01 -23.88
C HIS A 7 6.07 9.00 -23.44
N GLU A 8 5.72 9.88 -22.50
CA GLU A 8 6.62 10.84 -21.88
C GLU A 8 6.26 11.04 -20.39
N PHE A 9 7.22 11.47 -19.59
CA PHE A 9 6.98 11.77 -18.18
C PHE A 9 6.34 13.16 -18.03
N GLY A 10 5.40 13.29 -17.12
CA GLY A 10 4.71 14.57 -16.92
C GLY A 10 3.51 14.48 -15.98
N ASP A 11 2.53 15.34 -16.18
CA ASP A 11 1.28 15.41 -15.42
C ASP A 11 0.33 14.24 -15.76
N PRO A 12 -0.77 14.02 -15.02
CA PRO A 12 -1.67 12.88 -15.23
C PRO A 12 -2.15 12.68 -16.67
N GLU A 13 -2.20 13.72 -17.48
CA GLU A 13 -2.64 13.73 -18.87
C GLU A 13 -1.75 12.92 -19.82
N VAL A 14 -0.51 12.57 -19.40
CA VAL A 14 0.38 11.69 -20.18
C VAL A 14 -0.07 10.23 -20.16
N LEU A 15 -1.06 9.88 -19.33
CA LEU A 15 -1.68 8.56 -19.29
C LEU A 15 -2.68 8.41 -20.44
N GLN A 16 -2.24 7.82 -21.54
CA GLN A 16 -3.03 7.66 -22.77
C GLN A 16 -3.54 6.24 -22.91
N LEU A 17 -4.78 6.07 -23.37
CA LEU A 17 -5.36 4.77 -23.67
C LEU A 17 -5.01 4.39 -25.10
N ASP A 18 -4.14 3.41 -25.26
CA ASP A 18 -3.69 2.89 -26.54
C ASP A 18 -4.26 1.49 -26.82
N GLU A 19 -4.35 1.14 -28.12
CA GLU A 19 -4.52 -0.23 -28.57
C GLU A 19 -3.14 -0.87 -28.81
N VAL A 20 -2.87 -1.97 -28.14
CA VAL A 20 -1.61 -2.71 -28.24
C VAL A 20 -1.89 -4.18 -28.55
N ALA A 21 -0.87 -4.90 -29.01
CA ALA A 21 -1.01 -6.34 -29.28
C ALA A 21 -1.36 -7.11 -27.98
N ASP A 22 -2.13 -8.19 -28.15
CA ASP A 22 -2.42 -9.10 -27.05
C ASP A 22 -1.13 -9.81 -26.58
N LEU A 23 -1.11 -10.17 -25.30
CA LEU A 23 0.07 -10.76 -24.66
C LEU A 23 0.07 -12.28 -24.85
N THR A 24 1.28 -12.82 -25.08
CA THR A 24 1.49 -14.27 -25.18
C THR A 24 2.53 -14.70 -24.15
N PRO A 25 2.26 -15.69 -23.29
CA PRO A 25 3.19 -16.08 -22.25
C PRO A 25 4.33 -16.94 -22.80
N GLY A 26 5.56 -16.59 -22.48
CA GLY A 26 6.75 -17.43 -22.64
C GLY A 26 6.89 -18.46 -21.51
N PRO A 27 7.96 -19.29 -21.52
CA PRO A 27 8.21 -20.27 -20.46
C PRO A 27 8.27 -19.60 -19.06
N GLY A 28 7.56 -20.18 -18.08
CA GLY A 28 7.45 -19.67 -16.71
C GLY A 28 6.61 -18.40 -16.55
N GLN A 29 5.90 -17.97 -17.61
CA GLN A 29 5.06 -16.78 -17.63
C GLN A 29 3.58 -17.10 -17.65
N VAL A 30 2.78 -16.15 -17.19
CA VAL A 30 1.32 -16.23 -17.07
C VAL A 30 0.74 -14.94 -17.63
N VAL A 31 -0.29 -15.04 -18.48
CA VAL A 31 -1.14 -13.92 -18.87
C VAL A 31 -2.39 -13.94 -18.02
N VAL A 32 -2.68 -12.82 -17.39
CA VAL A 32 -3.88 -12.61 -16.57
C VAL A 32 -4.79 -11.64 -17.30
N ARG A 33 -6.05 -12.04 -17.53
CA ARG A 33 -7.14 -11.14 -17.93
C ARG A 33 -7.52 -10.29 -16.74
N MET A 34 -7.28 -9.00 -16.84
CA MET A 34 -7.48 -8.06 -15.76
C MET A 34 -8.97 -7.78 -15.51
N HIS A 35 -9.36 -7.79 -14.27
CA HIS A 35 -10.67 -7.35 -13.79
C HIS A 35 -10.57 -6.07 -12.93
N ALA A 36 -9.42 -5.84 -12.33
CA ALA A 36 -9.13 -4.59 -11.62
C ALA A 36 -7.61 -4.38 -11.53
N ALA A 37 -7.16 -3.13 -11.59
CA ALA A 37 -5.78 -2.71 -11.34
C ALA A 37 -5.74 -1.67 -10.22
N GLY A 38 -4.86 -1.86 -9.24
CA GLY A 38 -4.74 -0.96 -8.10
C GLY A 38 -3.84 0.24 -8.42
N VAL A 39 -4.28 1.43 -8.01
CA VAL A 39 -3.50 2.67 -8.17
C VAL A 39 -2.77 2.98 -6.87
N ASN A 40 -1.46 3.20 -6.96
CA ASN A 40 -0.59 3.52 -5.82
C ASN A 40 0.06 4.89 -5.98
N PRO A 41 0.39 5.57 -4.88
CA PRO A 41 1.15 6.82 -4.95
C PRO A 41 2.47 6.71 -5.71
N VAL A 42 3.17 5.57 -5.61
CA VAL A 42 4.46 5.36 -6.28
C VAL A 42 4.36 5.45 -7.81
N GLU A 43 3.24 5.02 -8.39
CA GLU A 43 3.03 5.12 -9.84
C GLU A 43 2.87 6.59 -10.28
N THR A 44 2.35 7.46 -9.41
CA THR A 44 2.28 8.90 -9.71
C THR A 44 3.67 9.53 -9.74
N TYR A 45 4.59 9.09 -8.88
CA TYR A 45 5.98 9.56 -8.85
C TYR A 45 6.79 9.05 -10.05
N ILE A 46 6.59 7.78 -10.45
CA ILE A 46 7.22 7.23 -11.65
C ILE A 46 6.72 7.99 -12.88
N ARG A 47 5.40 8.16 -13.02
CA ARG A 47 4.78 8.87 -14.13
C ARG A 47 5.26 10.33 -14.26
N SER A 48 5.43 11.03 -13.13
CA SER A 48 5.94 12.42 -13.13
C SER A 48 7.46 12.53 -13.36
N GLY A 49 8.18 11.40 -13.35
CA GLY A 49 9.62 11.39 -13.56
C GLY A 49 10.46 11.74 -12.31
N ILE A 50 9.85 11.79 -11.12
CA ILE A 50 10.54 11.99 -9.83
C ILE A 50 11.30 10.74 -9.39
N TYR A 51 10.76 9.55 -9.65
CA TYR A 51 11.34 8.24 -9.35
C TYR A 51 12.16 7.69 -10.52
N PRO A 52 12.93 6.59 -10.35
CA PRO A 52 13.65 5.98 -11.46
C PRO A 52 12.73 5.74 -12.65
N LYS A 53 13.14 6.28 -13.79
CA LYS A 53 12.34 6.32 -15.04
C LYS A 53 12.47 4.99 -15.79
N PRO A 54 11.38 4.24 -16.02
CA PRO A 54 11.42 3.15 -16.99
C PRO A 54 11.60 3.68 -18.41
N PRO A 55 12.06 2.86 -19.35
CA PRO A 55 12.02 3.22 -20.78
C PRO A 55 10.59 3.52 -21.23
N THR A 56 10.40 4.60 -22.00
CA THR A 56 9.11 4.92 -22.61
C THR A 56 9.03 4.37 -24.03
N PRO A 57 7.84 3.97 -24.52
CA PRO A 57 6.56 3.97 -23.82
C PRO A 57 6.40 2.76 -22.89
N TYR A 58 5.78 2.93 -21.70
CA TYR A 58 5.50 1.85 -20.76
C TYR A 58 4.04 1.88 -20.27
N THR A 59 3.55 0.75 -19.77
CA THR A 59 2.25 0.65 -19.08
C THR A 59 2.50 0.68 -17.57
N PRO A 60 1.85 1.58 -16.81
CA PRO A 60 1.97 1.62 -15.35
C PRO A 60 1.28 0.45 -14.66
N GLY A 61 1.45 0.39 -13.34
CA GLY A 61 0.71 -0.48 -12.43
C GLY A 61 1.51 -1.68 -11.94
N SER A 62 1.41 -1.91 -10.63
CA SER A 62 2.06 -3.02 -9.91
C SER A 62 1.05 -3.97 -9.28
N ASP A 63 -0.11 -3.44 -8.90
CA ASP A 63 -1.21 -4.17 -8.28
C ASP A 63 -2.28 -4.52 -9.32
N GLY A 64 -2.82 -5.72 -9.23
CA GLY A 64 -3.93 -6.12 -10.08
C GLY A 64 -4.60 -7.39 -9.59
N ALA A 65 -5.74 -7.71 -10.18
CA ALA A 65 -6.40 -8.99 -9.99
C ALA A 65 -7.24 -9.35 -11.21
N GLY A 66 -7.38 -10.64 -11.44
CA GLY A 66 -8.11 -11.16 -12.57
C GLY A 66 -8.14 -12.67 -12.61
N ALA A 67 -8.43 -13.21 -13.79
CA ALA A 67 -8.40 -14.63 -14.06
C ALA A 67 -7.20 -14.98 -14.96
N VAL A 68 -6.53 -16.09 -14.69
CA VAL A 68 -5.48 -16.61 -15.56
C VAL A 68 -6.07 -16.94 -16.92
N GLU A 69 -5.56 -16.30 -17.97
CA GLU A 69 -6.04 -16.48 -19.36
C GLU A 69 -5.19 -17.47 -20.13
N ALA A 70 -3.87 -17.43 -19.93
CA ALA A 70 -2.93 -18.33 -20.56
C ALA A 70 -1.71 -18.58 -19.69
N VAL A 71 -1.12 -19.77 -19.82
CA VAL A 71 0.11 -20.17 -19.11
C VAL A 71 1.17 -20.64 -20.10
N GLY A 72 2.42 -20.26 -19.88
CA GLY A 72 3.57 -20.72 -20.64
C GLY A 72 4.11 -22.06 -20.15
N GLY A 73 5.03 -22.66 -20.90
CA GLY A 73 5.64 -23.93 -20.51
C GLY A 73 6.34 -23.84 -19.16
N GLY A 74 6.21 -24.90 -18.34
CA GLY A 74 6.85 -25.00 -17.02
C GLY A 74 6.10 -24.33 -15.88
N VAL A 75 4.99 -23.63 -16.12
CA VAL A 75 4.11 -23.11 -15.07
C VAL A 75 3.39 -24.27 -14.39
N SER A 76 3.36 -24.30 -13.08
CA SER A 76 2.81 -25.41 -12.28
C SER A 76 1.91 -24.97 -11.10
N ARG A 77 1.99 -23.70 -10.70
CA ARG A 77 1.31 -23.20 -9.49
C ARG A 77 -0.09 -22.65 -9.76
N VAL A 78 -0.38 -22.35 -11.02
CA VAL A 78 -1.68 -21.81 -11.47
C VAL A 78 -2.09 -22.43 -12.78
N ALA A 79 -3.40 -22.46 -13.05
CA ALA A 79 -4.02 -22.95 -14.26
C ALA A 79 -4.94 -21.89 -14.88
N VAL A 80 -5.27 -22.06 -16.16
CA VAL A 80 -6.25 -21.21 -16.85
C VAL A 80 -7.58 -21.26 -16.12
N GLY A 81 -8.15 -20.09 -15.87
CA GLY A 81 -9.39 -19.90 -15.11
C GLY A 81 -9.18 -19.58 -13.63
N ASP A 82 -7.99 -19.80 -13.07
CA ASP A 82 -7.72 -19.48 -11.67
C ASP A 82 -7.88 -17.99 -11.38
N ARG A 83 -8.52 -17.68 -10.25
CA ARG A 83 -8.63 -16.31 -9.72
C ARG A 83 -7.35 -15.96 -9.01
N VAL A 84 -6.73 -14.85 -9.42
CA VAL A 84 -5.43 -14.42 -8.87
C VAL A 84 -5.39 -12.93 -8.55
N TYR A 85 -4.55 -12.56 -7.58
CA TYR A 85 -4.03 -11.20 -7.48
C TYR A 85 -2.59 -11.15 -7.98
N ILE A 86 -2.19 -9.97 -8.47
CA ILE A 86 -0.88 -9.72 -9.06
C ILE A 86 -0.02 -8.90 -8.10
N ALA A 87 1.22 -9.33 -7.93
CA ALA A 87 2.26 -8.71 -7.13
C ALA A 87 3.43 -8.27 -8.01
N GLY A 88 3.26 -7.15 -8.72
CA GLY A 88 4.12 -6.72 -9.80
C GLY A 88 3.88 -7.48 -11.10
N SER A 89 4.29 -6.91 -12.22
CA SER A 89 4.14 -7.54 -13.54
C SER A 89 5.30 -7.18 -14.46
N LEU A 90 5.43 -7.91 -15.56
CA LEU A 90 6.41 -7.64 -16.61
C LEU A 90 5.92 -6.55 -17.57
N SER A 91 4.60 -6.39 -17.74
CA SER A 91 3.98 -5.51 -18.73
C SER A 91 3.29 -4.27 -18.16
N GLY A 92 3.15 -4.16 -16.83
CA GLY A 92 2.21 -3.22 -16.18
C GLY A 92 0.82 -3.83 -16.01
N THR A 93 0.01 -3.26 -15.10
CA THR A 93 -1.35 -3.75 -14.79
C THR A 93 -2.47 -2.83 -15.27
N TYR A 94 -2.17 -1.62 -15.76
CA TYR A 94 -3.19 -0.70 -16.29
C TYR A 94 -3.57 -1.08 -17.74
N ALA A 95 -4.11 -2.27 -17.91
CA ALA A 95 -4.44 -2.84 -19.20
C ALA A 95 -5.52 -3.93 -19.07
N GLU A 96 -6.09 -4.39 -20.20
CA GLU A 96 -7.01 -5.52 -20.23
C GLU A 96 -6.32 -6.86 -19.95
N GLN A 97 -4.98 -6.95 -20.19
CA GLN A 97 -4.15 -8.12 -19.86
C GLN A 97 -2.85 -7.69 -19.17
N ALA A 98 -2.33 -8.52 -18.29
CA ALA A 98 -1.00 -8.37 -17.71
C ALA A 98 -0.16 -9.62 -17.87
N LEU A 99 1.11 -9.46 -18.30
CA LEU A 99 2.09 -10.53 -18.34
C LEU A 99 2.86 -10.55 -17.02
N CYS A 100 2.90 -11.71 -16.39
CA CYS A 100 3.55 -11.94 -15.11
C CYS A 100 4.50 -13.15 -15.20
N THR A 101 5.46 -13.24 -14.32
CA THR A 101 6.08 -14.52 -13.96
C THR A 101 5.16 -15.30 -13.04
N GLU A 102 5.30 -16.62 -12.97
CA GLU A 102 4.53 -17.46 -12.05
C GLU A 102 4.62 -16.99 -10.57
N ASN A 103 5.75 -16.43 -10.16
CA ASN A 103 5.95 -15.93 -8.80
C ASN A 103 5.25 -14.58 -8.51
N GLN A 104 4.75 -13.91 -9.53
CA GLN A 104 4.03 -12.63 -9.38
C GLN A 104 2.51 -12.81 -9.29
N VAL A 105 2.01 -14.04 -9.44
CA VAL A 105 0.58 -14.35 -9.33
C VAL A 105 0.31 -15.21 -8.11
N HIS A 106 -0.74 -14.86 -7.37
CA HIS A 106 -1.11 -15.51 -6.11
C HIS A 106 -2.61 -15.74 -6.07
N SER A 107 -3.03 -16.85 -5.45
CA SER A 107 -4.44 -17.22 -5.35
C SER A 107 -5.28 -16.12 -4.70
N LEU A 108 -6.40 -15.77 -5.33
CA LEU A 108 -7.41 -14.87 -4.80
C LEU A 108 -8.62 -15.68 -4.35
N ALA A 109 -8.90 -15.66 -3.04
CA ALA A 109 -10.01 -16.38 -2.45
C ALA A 109 -11.36 -16.00 -3.09
N GLU A 110 -12.27 -16.98 -3.23
CA GLU A 110 -13.61 -16.80 -3.81
C GLU A 110 -14.42 -15.67 -3.16
N ARG A 111 -14.29 -15.51 -1.85
CA ARG A 111 -14.97 -14.46 -1.09
C ARG A 111 -14.47 -13.04 -1.38
N ALA A 112 -13.28 -12.88 -1.94
CA ALA A 112 -12.71 -11.58 -2.25
C ALA A 112 -13.09 -11.14 -3.67
N ALA A 113 -13.57 -9.91 -3.82
CA ALA A 113 -13.78 -9.31 -5.13
C ALA A 113 -12.44 -9.05 -5.83
N PHE A 114 -12.42 -8.98 -7.17
CA PHE A 114 -11.20 -8.64 -7.91
C PHE A 114 -10.66 -7.26 -7.53
N ALA A 115 -11.52 -6.27 -7.28
CA ALA A 115 -11.11 -4.98 -6.77
C ALA A 115 -10.32 -5.09 -5.45
N GLN A 116 -10.76 -5.98 -4.53
CA GLN A 116 -10.02 -6.27 -3.28
C GLN A 116 -8.69 -6.96 -3.57
N GLY A 117 -8.63 -7.87 -4.56
CA GLY A 117 -7.39 -8.47 -5.03
C GLY A 117 -6.41 -7.44 -5.60
N ALA A 118 -6.91 -6.45 -6.34
CA ALA A 118 -6.11 -5.33 -6.84
C ALA A 118 -5.70 -4.31 -5.76
N ALA A 119 -6.23 -4.45 -4.55
CA ALA A 119 -5.95 -3.58 -3.41
C ALA A 119 -5.04 -4.22 -2.35
N ILE A 120 -4.58 -5.47 -2.56
CA ILE A 120 -3.91 -6.24 -1.50
C ILE A 120 -2.38 -6.10 -1.51
N PHE A 121 -1.70 -6.16 -2.68
CA PHE A 121 -0.25 -6.34 -2.65
C PHE A 121 0.48 -5.12 -2.12
N VAL A 122 0.60 -4.03 -2.85
CA VAL A 122 1.45 -2.90 -2.42
C VAL A 122 1.05 -2.37 -1.04
N PRO A 123 -0.24 -2.12 -0.72
CA PRO A 123 -0.60 -1.59 0.60
C PRO A 123 -0.32 -2.57 1.74
N TYR A 124 -0.77 -3.81 1.62
CA TYR A 124 -0.68 -4.79 2.72
C TYR A 124 0.73 -5.37 2.86
N ALA A 125 1.45 -5.57 1.76
CA ALA A 125 2.85 -5.97 1.82
C ALA A 125 3.72 -4.87 2.45
N THR A 126 3.45 -3.60 2.14
CA THR A 126 4.11 -2.45 2.77
C THR A 126 3.83 -2.42 4.27
N ALA A 127 2.57 -2.52 4.67
CA ALA A 127 2.19 -2.53 6.07
C ALA A 127 2.76 -3.75 6.83
N TYR A 128 2.73 -4.94 6.22
CA TYR A 128 3.31 -6.15 6.81
C TYR A 128 4.82 -6.01 7.03
N GLN A 129 5.54 -5.56 6.01
CA GLN A 129 6.99 -5.35 6.11
C GLN A 129 7.32 -4.29 7.16
N ALA A 130 6.57 -3.18 7.19
CA ALA A 130 6.77 -2.13 8.17
C ALA A 130 6.52 -2.61 9.60
N LEU A 131 5.43 -3.35 9.83
CA LEU A 131 5.08 -3.84 11.16
C LEU A 131 6.02 -4.95 11.64
N PHE A 132 6.16 -6.02 10.84
CA PHE A 132 6.73 -7.27 11.34
C PHE A 132 8.20 -7.46 10.98
N HIS A 133 8.64 -7.05 9.79
CA HIS A 133 10.04 -7.21 9.40
C HIS A 133 10.93 -6.05 9.88
N CYS A 134 10.46 -4.82 9.79
CA CYS A 134 11.22 -3.64 10.18
C CYS A 134 10.92 -3.23 11.63
N GLY A 135 9.63 -3.10 11.96
CA GLY A 135 9.18 -2.65 13.27
C GLY A 135 9.20 -3.73 14.35
N HIS A 136 9.34 -5.01 14.00
CA HIS A 136 9.29 -6.15 14.94
C HIS A 136 8.12 -6.05 15.92
N ALA A 137 6.95 -5.66 15.39
CA ALA A 137 5.74 -5.46 16.16
C ALA A 137 5.27 -6.78 16.81
N ALA A 138 4.85 -6.70 18.08
CA ALA A 138 4.47 -7.83 18.89
C ALA A 138 3.06 -7.68 19.49
N PRO A 139 2.37 -8.79 19.83
CA PRO A 139 1.10 -8.73 20.54
C PRO A 139 1.21 -7.94 21.86
N GLY A 140 0.18 -7.14 22.17
CA GLY A 140 0.12 -6.31 23.36
C GLY A 140 0.75 -4.92 23.22
N GLU A 141 1.50 -4.66 22.14
CA GLU A 141 2.04 -3.32 21.84
C GLU A 141 0.97 -2.36 21.32
N THR A 142 1.25 -1.07 21.48
CA THR A 142 0.44 0.04 20.96
C THR A 142 1.03 0.54 19.64
N LEU A 143 0.22 0.51 18.58
CA LEU A 143 0.54 1.03 17.26
C LEU A 143 -0.14 2.37 17.03
N PHE A 144 0.62 3.35 16.52
CA PHE A 144 0.09 4.61 16.00
C PHE A 144 0.23 4.64 14.47
N VAL A 145 -0.86 4.98 13.76
CA VAL A 145 -0.89 4.97 12.29
C VAL A 145 -1.26 6.35 11.76
N HIS A 146 -0.32 7.04 11.15
CA HIS A 146 -0.60 8.26 10.40
C HIS A 146 -1.37 7.95 9.12
N GLY A 147 -2.38 8.78 8.80
CA GLY A 147 -3.16 8.62 7.57
C GLY A 147 -3.85 7.24 7.47
N ALA A 148 -4.42 6.78 8.58
CA ALA A 148 -4.97 5.43 8.72
C ALA A 148 -6.13 5.11 7.78
N SER A 149 -6.79 6.10 7.18
CA SER A 149 -7.88 5.91 6.20
C SER A 149 -7.40 5.59 4.78
N GLY A 150 -6.10 5.71 4.48
CA GLY A 150 -5.52 5.33 3.19
C GLY A 150 -5.21 3.84 3.07
N GLY A 151 -4.83 3.37 1.89
CA GLY A 151 -4.63 1.94 1.62
C GLY A 151 -3.63 1.26 2.56
N VAL A 152 -2.43 1.84 2.76
CA VAL A 152 -1.42 1.30 3.70
C VAL A 152 -1.88 1.44 5.14
N GLY A 153 -2.56 2.55 5.48
CA GLY A 153 -3.06 2.78 6.83
C GLY A 153 -4.11 1.74 7.25
N ILE A 154 -5.11 1.48 6.41
CA ILE A 154 -6.11 0.42 6.61
C ILE A 154 -5.45 -0.95 6.77
N ALA A 155 -4.49 -1.26 5.88
CA ALA A 155 -3.73 -2.50 5.97
C ALA A 155 -3.01 -2.64 7.32
N GLY A 156 -2.35 -1.56 7.78
CA GLY A 156 -1.69 -1.51 9.09
C GLY A 156 -2.65 -1.74 10.25
N VAL A 157 -3.84 -1.11 10.21
CA VAL A 157 -4.88 -1.30 11.23
C VAL A 157 -5.33 -2.76 11.29
N GLN A 158 -5.69 -3.34 10.14
CA GLN A 158 -6.18 -4.73 10.10
C GLN A 158 -5.12 -5.74 10.53
N LEU A 159 -3.88 -5.60 10.04
CA LEU A 159 -2.76 -6.48 10.39
C LEU A 159 -2.41 -6.40 11.88
N ALA A 160 -2.32 -5.19 12.43
CA ALA A 160 -2.01 -4.99 13.85
C ALA A 160 -3.12 -5.54 14.76
N ARG A 161 -4.38 -5.31 14.41
CA ARG A 161 -5.52 -5.91 15.14
C ARG A 161 -5.47 -7.43 15.13
N ALA A 162 -5.20 -8.03 13.97
CA ALA A 162 -5.04 -9.48 13.84
C ALA A 162 -3.87 -10.02 14.68
N ALA A 163 -2.83 -9.20 14.88
CA ALA A 163 -1.67 -9.53 15.71
C ALA A 163 -1.89 -9.26 17.22
N GLY A 164 -3.05 -8.78 17.65
CA GLY A 164 -3.35 -8.52 19.06
C GLY A 164 -2.74 -7.22 19.61
N MET A 165 -2.54 -6.22 18.76
CA MET A 165 -2.06 -4.90 19.14
C MET A 165 -3.23 -3.96 19.46
N THR A 166 -2.96 -2.92 20.24
CA THR A 166 -3.84 -1.74 20.37
C THR A 166 -3.50 -0.75 19.26
N VAL A 167 -4.52 -0.25 18.54
CA VAL A 167 -4.30 0.63 17.39
C VAL A 167 -4.93 2.00 17.64
N ILE A 168 -4.11 3.05 17.50
CA ILE A 168 -4.51 4.45 17.44
C ILE A 168 -4.30 4.91 15.99
N GLY A 169 -5.39 5.17 15.26
CA GLY A 169 -5.32 5.64 13.88
C GLY A 169 -5.59 7.13 13.75
N THR A 170 -5.14 7.76 12.65
CA THR A 170 -5.46 9.16 12.37
C THR A 170 -6.17 9.35 11.03
N ALA A 171 -7.16 10.27 11.00
CA ALA A 171 -7.77 10.74 9.75
C ALA A 171 -8.30 12.16 9.93
N SER A 172 -8.25 12.98 8.87
CA SER A 172 -8.68 14.40 8.91
C SER A 172 -10.19 14.62 8.80
N THR A 173 -10.96 13.64 8.37
CA THR A 173 -12.40 13.79 8.13
C THR A 173 -13.20 12.84 9.00
N GLU A 174 -14.45 13.19 9.32
CA GLU A 174 -15.35 12.32 10.06
C GLU A 174 -15.55 10.96 9.38
N ARG A 175 -15.82 10.95 8.06
CA ARG A 175 -15.90 9.71 7.27
C ARG A 175 -14.62 8.87 7.37
N GLY A 176 -13.45 9.50 7.32
CA GLY A 176 -12.18 8.81 7.44
C GLY A 176 -11.98 8.21 8.84
N ARG A 177 -12.34 8.93 9.88
CA ARG A 177 -12.27 8.44 11.27
C ARG A 177 -13.22 7.26 11.50
N GLN A 178 -14.46 7.37 11.02
CA GLN A 178 -15.40 6.26 11.08
C GLN A 178 -14.87 5.02 10.35
N LEU A 179 -14.36 5.19 9.13
CA LEU A 179 -13.76 4.09 8.36
C LEU A 179 -12.63 3.42 9.15
N VAL A 180 -11.72 4.19 9.75
CA VAL A 180 -10.59 3.66 10.52
C VAL A 180 -11.07 2.85 11.73
N ALA A 181 -12.09 3.33 12.44
CA ALA A 181 -12.71 2.61 13.56
C ALA A 181 -13.37 1.30 13.08
N GLU A 182 -14.10 1.32 11.97
CA GLU A 182 -14.73 0.13 11.36
C GLU A 182 -13.68 -0.93 10.94
N GLN A 183 -12.46 -0.51 10.59
CA GLN A 183 -11.37 -1.44 10.28
C GLN A 183 -10.68 -2.00 11.52
N GLY A 184 -11.05 -1.56 12.71
CA GLY A 184 -10.66 -2.15 13.97
C GLY A 184 -9.68 -1.34 14.82
N ALA A 185 -9.44 -0.06 14.50
CA ALA A 185 -8.72 0.81 15.41
C ALA A 185 -9.55 1.06 16.69
N GLN A 186 -8.93 0.89 17.87
CA GLN A 186 -9.60 1.16 19.14
C GLN A 186 -9.78 2.64 19.40
N HIS A 187 -8.85 3.45 18.88
CA HIS A 187 -8.90 4.90 19.00
C HIS A 187 -8.60 5.55 17.67
N VAL A 188 -9.28 6.66 17.40
CA VAL A 188 -9.06 7.41 16.15
C VAL A 188 -9.05 8.90 16.48
N VAL A 189 -7.96 9.59 16.11
CA VAL A 189 -7.78 11.01 16.33
C VAL A 189 -7.85 11.83 15.04
N ASP A 190 -8.26 13.09 15.15
CA ASP A 190 -8.32 14.02 14.04
C ASP A 190 -6.98 14.73 13.84
N HIS A 191 -6.18 14.30 12.89
CA HIS A 191 -4.87 14.91 12.63
C HIS A 191 -4.94 16.32 12.02
N SER A 192 -6.13 16.85 11.70
CA SER A 192 -6.31 18.27 11.36
C SER A 192 -6.40 19.17 12.60
N ALA A 193 -6.72 18.59 13.77
CA ALA A 193 -6.76 19.31 15.02
C ALA A 193 -5.35 19.61 15.53
N PRO A 194 -5.03 20.85 15.98
CA PRO A 194 -3.69 21.21 16.45
C PRO A 194 -3.19 20.34 17.61
N SER A 195 -4.10 19.83 18.45
CA SER A 195 -3.80 19.05 19.66
C SER A 195 -3.84 17.53 19.45
N TYR A 196 -3.92 17.04 18.22
CA TYR A 196 -4.12 15.59 17.96
C TYR A 196 -3.02 14.70 18.55
N LEU A 197 -1.77 15.20 18.64
CA LEU A 197 -0.65 14.45 19.24
C LEU A 197 -0.78 14.35 20.76
N GLU A 198 -1.28 15.39 21.43
CA GLU A 198 -1.55 15.35 22.88
C GLU A 198 -2.71 14.38 23.19
N GLU A 199 -3.72 14.36 22.34
CA GLU A 199 -4.81 13.38 22.42
C GLU A 199 -4.26 11.95 22.21
N ALA A 200 -3.46 11.73 21.17
CA ALA A 200 -2.81 10.44 20.91
C ALA A 200 -1.94 9.98 22.08
N LYS A 201 -1.19 10.89 22.69
CA LYS A 201 -0.37 10.61 23.88
C LYS A 201 -1.22 10.21 25.08
N THR A 202 -2.34 10.88 25.29
CA THR A 202 -3.30 10.53 26.35
C THR A 202 -3.88 9.14 26.14
N LEU A 203 -4.24 8.81 24.90
CA LEU A 203 -4.80 7.49 24.51
C LEU A 203 -3.76 6.37 24.60
N ALA A 204 -2.49 6.66 24.32
CA ALA A 204 -1.39 5.69 24.47
C ALA A 204 -1.05 5.40 25.95
N GLY A 205 -1.52 6.23 26.88
CA GLY A 205 -1.31 6.05 28.30
C GLY A 205 0.11 6.38 28.78
N GLU A 206 0.46 5.89 29.96
CA GLU A 206 1.72 6.20 30.63
C GLU A 206 2.97 5.73 29.87
N TYR A 207 2.86 4.61 29.16
CA TYR A 207 4.00 3.99 28.48
C TYR A 207 4.28 4.57 27.10
N GLY A 208 3.32 5.23 26.47
CA GLY A 208 3.46 5.78 25.12
C GLY A 208 3.18 4.76 24.02
N VAL A 209 3.64 5.05 22.80
CA VAL A 209 3.42 4.26 21.59
C VAL A 209 4.65 3.40 21.28
N ASP A 210 4.47 2.10 21.05
CA ASP A 210 5.58 1.20 20.76
C ASP A 210 6.03 1.26 19.30
N VAL A 211 5.09 1.38 18.37
CA VAL A 211 5.36 1.44 16.92
C VAL A 211 4.59 2.58 16.28
N ILE A 212 5.23 3.34 15.42
CA ILE A 212 4.58 4.35 14.56
C ILE A 212 4.77 3.96 13.10
N LEU A 213 3.68 3.87 12.33
CA LEU A 213 3.72 3.82 10.87
C LEU A 213 3.60 5.24 10.32
N GLU A 214 4.71 5.76 9.77
CA GLU A 214 4.83 7.14 9.34
C GLU A 214 4.75 7.29 7.83
N MET A 215 3.70 7.97 7.36
CA MET A 215 3.40 8.16 5.93
C MET A 215 3.86 9.51 5.38
N LEU A 216 4.23 10.46 6.26
CA LEU A 216 4.58 11.84 5.90
C LEU A 216 5.73 12.36 6.78
N ALA A 217 6.84 11.63 6.76
CA ALA A 217 7.95 11.81 7.70
C ALA A 217 8.55 13.23 7.72
N ASN A 218 8.60 13.91 6.56
CA ASN A 218 9.07 15.28 6.48
C ASN A 218 8.21 16.31 7.24
N VAL A 219 7.02 15.92 7.72
CA VAL A 219 6.11 16.76 8.50
C VAL A 219 6.02 16.30 9.95
N ASN A 220 6.00 14.98 10.19
CA ASN A 220 5.61 14.43 11.49
C ASN A 220 6.77 13.86 12.29
N LEU A 221 7.82 13.31 11.66
CA LEU A 221 8.87 12.52 12.32
C LEU A 221 9.50 13.22 13.53
N GLY A 222 9.70 14.54 13.45
CA GLY A 222 10.26 15.31 14.58
C GLY A 222 9.36 15.31 15.83
N LYS A 223 8.05 15.17 15.63
CA LYS A 223 7.04 15.15 16.69
C LYS A 223 6.74 13.72 17.17
N ASP A 224 6.86 12.74 16.27
CA ASP A 224 6.57 11.34 16.55
C ASP A 224 7.43 10.77 17.67
N ILE A 225 8.70 11.22 17.74
CA ILE A 225 9.63 10.78 18.77
C ILE A 225 9.11 11.06 20.19
N ASP A 226 8.34 12.14 20.36
CA ASP A 226 7.77 12.49 21.65
C ASP A 226 6.56 11.63 22.09
N LEU A 227 5.97 10.90 21.15
CA LEU A 227 4.90 9.91 21.42
C LEU A 227 5.44 8.54 21.82
N LEU A 228 6.71 8.24 21.48
CA LEU A 228 7.25 6.89 21.63
C LEU A 228 7.36 6.45 23.09
N ALA A 229 7.06 5.20 23.31
CA ALA A 229 7.44 4.44 24.51
C ALA A 229 8.97 4.26 24.61
N MET A 230 9.44 3.75 25.73
CA MET A 230 10.82 3.27 25.85
C MET A 230 11.09 2.15 24.82
N ARG A 231 12.15 2.30 24.04
CA ARG A 231 12.51 1.42 22.90
C ARG A 231 11.47 1.41 21.78
N GLY A 232 10.63 2.45 21.74
CA GLY A 232 9.69 2.65 20.65
C GLY A 232 10.39 2.90 19.31
N ARG A 233 9.69 2.64 18.22
CA ARG A 233 10.26 2.76 16.86
C ARG A 233 9.30 3.43 15.90
N VAL A 234 9.83 4.33 15.10
CA VAL A 234 9.13 4.94 13.98
C VAL A 234 9.58 4.24 12.71
N VAL A 235 8.64 3.65 11.98
CA VAL A 235 8.90 3.07 10.65
C VAL A 235 8.45 4.07 9.59
N VAL A 236 9.42 4.66 8.90
CA VAL A 236 9.21 5.65 7.83
C VAL A 236 8.89 4.92 6.54
N ILE A 237 7.64 5.06 6.08
CA ILE A 237 7.09 4.46 4.85
C ILE A 237 6.99 5.50 3.74
N GLY A 238 6.59 6.73 4.09
CA GLY A 238 6.37 7.80 3.14
C GLY A 238 7.04 9.10 3.54
N ASN A 239 7.43 9.86 2.53
CA ASN A 239 8.04 11.17 2.67
C ASN A 239 7.54 12.05 1.54
N ARG A 240 6.26 12.45 1.64
CA ARG A 240 5.60 13.30 0.64
C ARG A 240 5.66 14.73 1.10
N GLY A 241 6.44 15.53 0.51
CA GLY A 241 6.31 16.93 0.85
C GLY A 241 7.14 17.78 -0.06
N GLU A 242 6.50 18.72 -0.68
CA GLU A 242 7.15 19.87 -1.29
C GLU A 242 7.81 20.75 -0.21
N LYS A 243 7.26 20.72 1.02
CA LYS A 243 7.84 21.42 2.16
C LYS A 243 9.16 20.76 2.58
N ASN A 244 10.17 21.58 2.80
CA ASN A 244 11.51 21.21 3.27
C ASN A 244 12.26 20.22 2.33
N GLN A 245 11.86 20.10 1.07
CA GLN A 245 12.49 19.19 0.09
C GLN A 245 12.63 17.75 0.62
N GLY A 246 11.67 17.28 1.40
CA GLY A 246 11.68 15.96 2.01
C GLY A 246 12.58 15.81 3.23
N THR A 247 13.07 16.91 3.82
CA THR A 247 13.88 16.92 5.05
C THR A 247 13.03 17.27 6.27
N VAL A 248 13.49 16.85 7.46
CA VAL A 248 12.86 17.17 8.73
C VAL A 248 13.93 17.32 9.82
N GLU A 249 13.74 18.27 10.73
CA GLU A 249 14.57 18.39 11.93
C GLU A 249 14.07 17.45 13.02
N ILE A 250 14.98 16.76 13.67
CA ILE A 250 14.70 15.90 14.83
C ILE A 250 15.53 16.35 16.03
N ASN A 251 14.99 16.15 17.24
CA ASN A 251 15.74 16.33 18.47
C ASN A 251 16.42 15.01 18.88
N PRO A 252 17.76 14.87 18.71
CA PRO A 252 18.44 13.61 19.04
C PRO A 252 18.31 13.24 20.52
N ARG A 253 18.24 14.23 21.42
CA ARG A 253 18.07 14.00 22.86
C ARG A 253 16.73 13.31 23.16
N ALA A 254 15.66 13.67 22.47
CA ALA A 254 14.36 13.03 22.64
C ALA A 254 14.42 11.54 22.27
N ALA A 255 15.13 11.20 21.21
CA ALA A 255 15.37 9.81 20.80
C ALA A 255 16.26 9.07 21.82
N MET A 256 17.36 9.69 22.28
CA MET A 256 18.26 9.10 23.29
C MET A 256 17.53 8.78 24.60
N MET A 257 16.64 9.67 25.06
CA MET A 257 15.91 9.48 26.32
C MET A 257 14.91 8.32 26.28
N ARG A 258 14.62 7.78 25.11
CA ARG A 258 13.68 6.68 24.89
C ARG A 258 14.34 5.42 24.33
N ASP A 259 15.67 5.41 24.09
CA ASP A 259 16.32 4.35 23.29
C ASP A 259 15.59 4.08 21.98
N ALA A 260 15.07 5.15 21.35
CA ALA A 260 14.18 5.06 20.21
C ALA A 260 14.91 4.66 18.91
N SER A 261 14.21 4.00 18.01
CA SER A 261 14.69 3.67 16.66
C SER A 261 13.90 4.40 15.59
N ILE A 262 14.60 4.91 14.58
CA ILE A 262 14.02 5.45 13.34
C ILE A 262 14.45 4.54 12.20
N ILE A 263 13.48 3.91 11.53
CA ILE A 263 13.72 2.85 10.56
C ILE A 263 13.10 3.26 9.23
N GLY A 264 13.93 3.50 8.21
CA GLY A 264 13.45 3.70 6.84
C GLY A 264 13.14 2.36 6.17
N MET A 265 12.01 2.29 5.45
CA MET A 265 11.67 1.09 4.68
C MET A 265 11.14 1.41 3.29
N THR A 266 11.34 0.50 2.37
CA THR A 266 10.67 0.45 1.07
C THR A 266 10.36 -0.99 0.72
N LEU A 267 9.18 -1.27 0.20
CA LEU A 267 8.78 -2.62 -0.23
C LEU A 267 9.74 -3.20 -1.29
N ARG A 268 10.38 -2.34 -2.10
CA ARG A 268 11.37 -2.77 -3.10
C ARG A 268 12.59 -3.49 -2.53
N ASN A 269 12.89 -3.30 -1.25
CA ASN A 269 14.00 -3.96 -0.55
C ASN A 269 13.59 -5.29 0.10
N ALA A 270 12.31 -5.70 -0.04
CA ALA A 270 11.87 -7.01 0.44
C ALA A 270 12.64 -8.13 -0.26
N THR A 271 13.23 -9.02 0.52
CA THR A 271 13.92 -10.20 -0.03
C THR A 271 12.90 -11.22 -0.56
N PRO A 272 13.30 -12.16 -1.42
CA PRO A 272 12.42 -13.25 -1.83
C PRO A 272 11.80 -14.03 -0.65
N GLN A 273 12.55 -14.23 0.43
CA GLN A 273 12.04 -14.88 1.64
C GLN A 273 11.01 -14.03 2.38
N ASP A 274 11.20 -12.70 2.42
CA ASP A 274 10.21 -11.78 2.99
C ASP A 274 8.91 -11.82 2.18
N LEU A 275 9.01 -11.80 0.85
CA LEU A 275 7.83 -11.89 -0.03
C LEU A 275 7.07 -13.20 0.18
N VAL A 276 7.75 -14.34 0.37
CA VAL A 276 7.09 -15.62 0.69
C VAL A 276 6.25 -15.50 1.96
N ARG A 277 6.80 -14.92 3.04
CA ARG A 277 6.09 -14.73 4.32
C ARG A 277 4.93 -13.74 4.17
N ILE A 278 5.16 -12.63 3.47
CA ILE A 278 4.14 -11.63 3.18
C ILE A 278 2.97 -12.29 2.43
N HIS A 279 3.22 -12.94 1.30
CA HIS A 279 2.16 -13.54 0.50
C HIS A 279 1.41 -14.66 1.23
N ALA A 280 2.10 -15.48 2.04
CA ALA A 280 1.45 -16.47 2.89
C ALA A 280 0.43 -15.83 3.84
N SER A 281 0.80 -14.70 4.47
CA SER A 281 -0.11 -13.94 5.34
C SER A 281 -1.28 -13.33 4.56
N LEU A 282 -1.00 -12.70 3.40
CA LEU A 282 -2.03 -12.02 2.61
C LEU A 282 -3.06 -13.00 2.05
N VAL A 283 -2.62 -14.13 1.47
CA VAL A 283 -3.51 -15.17 0.95
C VAL A 283 -4.40 -15.74 2.06
N THR A 284 -3.79 -16.08 3.20
CA THR A 284 -4.53 -16.59 4.37
C THR A 284 -5.52 -15.57 4.91
N GLY A 285 -5.09 -14.31 5.05
CA GLY A 285 -5.92 -13.22 5.56
C GLY A 285 -7.13 -12.90 4.67
N LEU A 286 -6.96 -12.96 3.34
CA LEU A 286 -8.08 -12.84 2.40
C LEU A 286 -9.02 -14.04 2.50
N ALA A 287 -8.48 -15.26 2.61
CA ALA A 287 -9.28 -16.48 2.65
C ALA A 287 -10.14 -16.58 3.91
N ASN A 288 -9.60 -16.21 5.07
CA ASN A 288 -10.33 -16.27 6.35
C ASN A 288 -11.12 -14.98 6.68
N GLY A 289 -10.91 -13.91 5.89
CA GLY A 289 -11.59 -12.61 6.07
C GLY A 289 -11.00 -11.70 7.14
N THR A 290 -9.83 -12.03 7.67
CA THR A 290 -9.08 -11.13 8.56
C THR A 290 -8.60 -9.88 7.84
N LEU A 291 -8.25 -10.03 6.55
CA LEU A 291 -7.87 -8.93 5.68
C LEU A 291 -8.99 -8.67 4.67
N GLN A 292 -9.51 -7.45 4.68
CA GLN A 292 -10.60 -7.00 3.83
C GLN A 292 -10.25 -5.63 3.23
N PRO A 293 -9.53 -5.58 2.10
CA PRO A 293 -9.19 -4.33 1.45
C PRO A 293 -10.41 -3.48 1.17
N VAL A 294 -10.36 -2.22 1.57
CA VAL A 294 -11.44 -1.26 1.34
C VAL A 294 -11.20 -0.54 0.01
N ILE A 295 -12.20 -0.58 -0.86
CA ILE A 295 -12.18 0.15 -2.12
C ILE A 295 -12.85 1.50 -1.91
N GLY A 296 -12.08 2.55 -2.10
CA GLY A 296 -12.56 3.93 -1.92
C GLY A 296 -13.22 4.49 -3.17
N GLN A 297 -12.59 4.25 -4.32
CA GLN A 297 -13.07 4.72 -5.62
C GLN A 297 -12.68 3.73 -6.72
N GLU A 298 -13.57 3.57 -7.69
CA GLU A 298 -13.35 2.82 -8.92
C GLU A 298 -13.47 3.75 -10.12
N PHE A 299 -12.56 3.61 -11.07
CA PHE A 299 -12.55 4.37 -12.32
C PHE A 299 -12.46 3.42 -13.50
N PRO A 300 -13.11 3.70 -14.63
CA PRO A 300 -12.82 3.02 -15.89
C PRO A 300 -11.32 3.15 -16.25
N LEU A 301 -10.75 2.15 -16.90
CA LEU A 301 -9.34 2.18 -17.34
C LEU A 301 -8.98 3.48 -18.08
N ALA A 302 -9.87 3.94 -18.97
CA ALA A 302 -9.69 5.18 -19.73
C ALA A 302 -9.55 6.43 -18.86
N GLU A 303 -9.99 6.38 -17.60
CA GLU A 303 -9.92 7.50 -16.65
C GLU A 303 -8.70 7.43 -15.71
N ALA A 304 -7.64 6.73 -16.10
CA ALA A 304 -6.42 6.58 -15.31
C ALA A 304 -5.82 7.91 -14.84
N ALA A 305 -5.94 8.97 -15.63
CA ALA A 305 -5.51 10.32 -15.23
C ALA A 305 -6.31 10.85 -14.02
N GLN A 306 -7.62 10.61 -13.97
CA GLN A 306 -8.47 11.01 -12.85
C GLN A 306 -8.14 10.17 -11.60
N ALA A 307 -7.92 8.86 -11.77
CA ALA A 307 -7.49 7.96 -10.70
C ALA A 307 -6.15 8.39 -10.08
N HIS A 308 -5.18 8.83 -10.88
CA HIS A 308 -3.91 9.38 -10.39
C HIS A 308 -4.09 10.68 -9.61
N ARG A 309 -5.01 11.57 -10.02
CA ARG A 309 -5.37 12.77 -9.24
C ARG A 309 -6.03 12.40 -7.92
N ALA A 310 -6.94 11.41 -7.94
CA ALA A 310 -7.61 10.95 -6.73
C ALA A 310 -6.63 10.39 -5.68
N VAL A 311 -5.64 9.62 -6.10
CA VAL A 311 -4.59 9.07 -5.21
C VAL A 311 -3.68 10.16 -4.64
N SER A 312 -3.42 11.22 -5.40
CA SER A 312 -2.59 12.35 -4.97
C SER A 312 -3.35 13.36 -4.11
N GLY A 313 -4.67 13.28 -4.05
CA GLY A 313 -5.54 14.18 -3.29
C GLY A 313 -5.46 13.94 -1.77
N GLU A 314 -5.98 14.92 -1.02
CA GLU A 314 -5.91 14.92 0.45
C GLU A 314 -6.89 13.95 1.14
N LYS A 315 -7.87 13.39 0.41
CA LYS A 315 -8.96 12.59 0.97
C LYS A 315 -8.89 11.15 0.45
N ALA A 316 -8.04 10.33 1.05
CA ALA A 316 -7.98 8.91 0.75
C ALA A 316 -8.90 8.10 1.67
N TYR A 317 -9.80 7.32 1.08
CA TYR A 317 -10.67 6.39 1.78
C TYR A 317 -10.47 4.99 1.19
N GLY A 318 -9.43 4.28 1.65
CA GLY A 318 -9.09 3.00 1.06
C GLY A 318 -8.28 3.10 -0.23
N LYS A 319 -8.45 2.14 -1.12
CA LYS A 319 -7.74 2.01 -2.38
C LYS A 319 -8.51 2.60 -3.55
N VAL A 320 -7.80 3.22 -4.45
CA VAL A 320 -8.29 3.58 -5.80
C VAL A 320 -7.96 2.44 -6.74
N VAL A 321 -8.92 2.03 -7.57
CA VAL A 321 -8.74 0.97 -8.58
C VAL A 321 -9.24 1.41 -9.94
N LEU A 322 -8.63 0.85 -10.99
CA LEU A 322 -9.05 0.95 -12.38
C LEU A 322 -9.75 -0.35 -12.78
N VAL A 323 -10.83 -0.23 -13.54
CA VAL A 323 -11.59 -1.35 -14.10
C VAL A 323 -11.42 -1.30 -15.62
N PRO A 324 -10.80 -2.34 -16.22
CA PRO A 324 -10.61 -2.43 -17.67
C PRO A 324 -11.91 -2.55 -18.47
#